data_47c0d3dc82ba1acf38d6b6453e3cafd9
#
_entry.id   47c0d3dc82ba1acf38d6b6453e3cafd9
#
_cell.length_a   1.000
_cell.length_b   1.000
_cell.length_c   1.000
_cell.angle_alpha   90.00
_cell.angle_beta   90.00
_cell.angle_gamma   90.00
#
_symmetry.space_group_name_H-M   'P 1'
#
loop_
_entity.id
_entity.type
_entity.pdbx_description
1 polymer ?
#
loop_
_entity_poly.entity_id
_entity_poly.type
_entity_poly.pdbx_seq_one_letter_code
_entity_poly.pdbx_strand_id
1 'polypeptide(L)'
;LKASRPELSVWIVTGDGDGLSIGGNHTIHLLRRNLDVNIMLFNNQIYGLTKGQYSPTSEEHKVTKSSPFGSIDHPFNPLALAMGADATFIARSMDRDPKHLQEMLLRSYNHKGSSFLEIYQNCNIFNDGAFEIFTEKSSKPEETLFLEQGKPLIFGTSADKGIKLDGFKPVVVDLNNGHSADELWMHDEADIYKAQILTRIFDNPATEGHLPRPFGVFY
;
A
#
# COMPACT_ATOMS: atom_id res chain seq x y z
N LEU A 1 23.88 -8.73 8.46
CA LEU A 1 23.65 -10.16 8.28
C LEU A 1 23.71 -10.55 6.82
N LYS A 2 22.82 -10.06 5.92
CA LYS A 2 22.76 -10.45 4.50
C LYS A 2 24.08 -10.21 3.75
N ALA A 3 24.80 -9.13 4.04
CA ALA A 3 26.08 -8.83 3.40
C ALA A 3 27.20 -9.82 3.78
N SER A 4 27.16 -10.41 4.99
CA SER A 4 28.14 -11.40 5.45
C SER A 4 27.72 -12.85 5.20
N ARG A 5 26.42 -13.09 5.00
CA ARG A 5 25.83 -14.41 4.77
C ARG A 5 24.78 -14.29 3.65
N PRO A 6 25.22 -14.16 2.39
CA PRO A 6 24.32 -13.87 1.25
C PRO A 6 23.34 -15.01 0.93
N GLU A 7 23.63 -16.22 1.36
CA GLU A 7 22.76 -17.40 1.18
C GLU A 7 21.49 -17.40 2.05
N LEU A 8 21.45 -16.56 3.11
CA LEU A 8 20.31 -16.52 4.01
C LEU A 8 19.13 -15.79 3.37
N SER A 9 17.92 -16.33 3.54
CA SER A 9 16.69 -15.60 3.35
C SER A 9 16.44 -14.72 4.57
N VAL A 10 16.51 -13.40 4.39
CA VAL A 10 16.36 -12.43 5.48
C VAL A 10 15.03 -11.73 5.35
N TRP A 11 14.22 -11.81 6.40
CA TRP A 11 12.93 -11.15 6.52
C TRP A 11 12.98 -10.11 7.64
N ILE A 12 12.57 -8.90 7.34
CA ILE A 12 12.50 -7.77 8.26
C ILE A 12 11.03 -7.48 8.50
N VAL A 13 10.60 -7.62 9.75
CA VAL A 13 9.24 -7.33 10.19
C VAL A 13 9.26 -6.04 10.98
N THR A 14 8.49 -5.05 10.55
CA THR A 14 8.41 -3.74 11.21
C THR A 14 6.99 -3.20 11.18
N GLY A 15 6.63 -2.38 12.16
CA GLY A 15 5.39 -1.61 12.15
C GLY A 15 5.56 -0.28 11.40
N ASP A 16 4.45 0.34 11.05
CA ASP A 16 4.42 1.66 10.41
C ASP A 16 5.09 2.74 11.28
N GLY A 17 4.83 2.70 12.58
CA GLY A 17 5.46 3.62 13.52
C GLY A 17 6.97 3.44 13.63
N ASP A 18 7.44 2.20 13.69
CA ASP A 18 8.87 1.88 13.81
C ASP A 18 9.61 2.10 12.49
N GLY A 19 9.11 1.50 11.41
CA GLY A 19 9.78 1.53 10.10
C GLY A 19 9.80 2.89 9.41
N LEU A 20 8.83 3.77 9.69
CA LEU A 20 8.67 5.06 9.00
C LEU A 20 9.01 6.27 9.87
N SER A 21 9.12 6.11 11.19
CA SER A 21 9.57 7.16 12.11
C SER A 21 11.03 6.95 12.48
N ILE A 22 11.30 6.31 13.62
CA ILE A 22 12.68 6.12 14.10
C ILE A 22 13.53 5.29 13.13
N GLY A 23 12.95 4.32 12.42
CA GLY A 23 13.60 3.47 11.42
C GLY A 23 13.65 4.07 10.01
N GLY A 24 13.08 5.25 9.77
CA GLY A 24 12.92 5.83 8.43
C GLY A 24 14.22 5.90 7.62
N ASN A 25 15.30 6.39 8.24
CA ASN A 25 16.62 6.41 7.60
C ASN A 25 17.13 5.01 7.22
N HIS A 26 16.90 4.02 8.08
CA HIS A 26 17.31 2.64 7.81
C HIS A 26 16.50 2.03 6.66
N THR A 27 15.20 2.29 6.63
CA THR A 27 14.32 1.85 5.54
C THR A 27 14.78 2.42 4.19
N ILE A 28 15.00 3.74 4.09
CA ILE A 28 15.48 4.40 2.87
C ILE A 28 16.83 3.82 2.43
N HIS A 29 17.80 3.72 3.35
CA HIS A 29 19.12 3.23 3.02
C HIS A 29 19.16 1.75 2.68
N LEU A 30 18.25 0.94 3.23
CA LEU A 30 18.12 -0.47 2.88
C LEU A 30 17.59 -0.63 1.44
N LEU A 31 16.52 0.09 1.10
CA LEU A 31 15.91 0.05 -0.22
C LEU A 31 16.89 0.51 -1.31
N ARG A 32 17.50 1.69 -1.15
CA ARG A 32 18.46 2.21 -2.14
C ARG A 32 19.69 1.35 -2.35
N ARG A 33 20.07 0.53 -1.36
CA ARG A 33 21.20 -0.42 -1.47
C ARG A 33 20.80 -1.72 -2.15
N ASN A 34 19.52 -1.94 -2.29
CA ASN A 34 18.92 -3.09 -2.95
C ASN A 34 19.50 -4.43 -2.48
N LEU A 35 19.69 -4.58 -1.16
CA LEU A 35 20.11 -5.85 -0.58
C LEU A 35 18.97 -6.87 -0.75
N ASP A 36 19.34 -8.14 -1.06
CA ASP A 36 18.36 -9.23 -1.22
C ASP A 36 17.71 -9.60 0.12
N VAL A 37 16.74 -8.80 0.56
CA VAL A 37 15.98 -8.94 1.81
C VAL A 37 14.51 -8.61 1.59
N ASN A 38 13.64 -9.19 2.42
CA ASN A 38 12.20 -8.98 2.36
C ASN A 38 11.76 -8.10 3.54
N ILE A 39 11.13 -6.96 3.26
CA ILE A 39 10.61 -6.04 4.27
C ILE A 39 9.09 -6.18 4.31
N MET A 40 8.55 -6.56 5.47
CA MET A 40 7.12 -6.56 5.76
C MET A 40 6.80 -5.39 6.69
N LEU A 41 6.14 -4.38 6.16
CA LEU A 41 5.65 -3.23 6.91
C LEU A 41 4.19 -3.49 7.34
N PHE A 42 3.97 -3.84 8.60
CA PHE A 42 2.62 -3.94 9.15
C PHE A 42 2.11 -2.55 9.49
N ASN A 43 1.17 -2.08 8.69
CA ASN A 43 0.56 -0.77 8.85
C ASN A 43 -0.79 -0.91 9.55
N ASN A 44 -0.89 -0.42 10.78
CA ASN A 44 -2.14 -0.36 11.54
C ASN A 44 -2.50 1.06 12.00
N GLN A 45 -1.78 2.06 11.50
CA GLN A 45 -2.02 3.48 11.75
C GLN A 45 -2.00 3.88 13.23
N ILE A 46 -1.24 3.15 14.06
CA ILE A 46 -1.15 3.45 15.51
C ILE A 46 0.13 2.88 16.12
N TYR A 47 0.70 3.55 17.11
CA TYR A 47 1.68 2.94 17.99
C TYR A 47 0.97 2.05 19.03
N GLY A 48 0.94 0.74 18.80
CA GLY A 48 0.29 -0.22 19.70
C GLY A 48 1.11 -0.49 20.96
N LEU A 49 2.43 -0.72 20.84
CA LEU A 49 3.31 -1.07 21.97
C LEU A 49 3.30 0.01 23.06
N THR A 50 3.32 1.27 22.68
CA THR A 50 3.33 2.43 23.58
C THR A 50 1.93 2.89 23.99
N LYS A 51 0.90 2.10 23.69
CA LYS A 51 -0.50 2.23 24.13
C LYS A 51 -1.31 3.34 23.46
N GLY A 52 -1.12 3.51 22.13
CA GLY A 52 -2.09 4.19 21.30
C GLY A 52 -1.79 5.66 20.98
N GLN A 53 -0.53 6.02 20.76
CA GLN A 53 -0.18 7.29 20.13
C GLN A 53 -0.42 7.20 18.62
N TYR A 54 -0.69 8.34 17.97
CA TYR A 54 -0.75 8.37 16.51
C TYR A 54 0.63 8.06 15.91
N SER A 55 0.63 7.28 14.85
CA SER A 55 1.83 6.88 14.09
C SER A 55 2.01 7.75 12.84
N PRO A 56 3.10 7.66 12.11
CA PRO A 56 3.29 8.43 10.89
C PRO A 56 2.21 8.23 9.83
N THR A 57 1.54 7.06 9.81
CA THR A 57 0.47 6.75 8.85
C THR A 57 -0.94 7.01 9.38
N SER A 58 -1.07 7.46 10.63
CA SER A 58 -2.37 7.84 11.20
C SER A 58 -3.01 8.96 10.38
N GLU A 59 -4.32 8.91 10.25
CA GLU A 59 -5.10 9.95 9.57
C GLU A 59 -4.94 11.31 10.25
N GLU A 60 -5.05 12.38 9.47
CA GLU A 60 -5.14 13.73 10.02
C GLU A 60 -6.30 13.83 11.03
N HIS A 61 -6.09 14.61 12.05
CA HIS A 61 -7.04 14.79 13.13
C HIS A 61 -7.33 13.54 13.98
N LYS A 62 -6.48 12.49 13.89
CA LYS A 62 -6.61 11.32 14.75
C LYS A 62 -6.50 11.71 16.23
N VAL A 63 -7.58 11.53 16.95
CA VAL A 63 -7.63 11.79 18.40
C VAL A 63 -7.05 10.57 19.13
N THR A 64 -6.09 10.82 20.01
CA THR A 64 -5.49 9.83 20.90
C THR A 64 -5.32 10.41 22.30
N LYS A 65 -4.92 9.58 23.28
CA LYS A 65 -4.67 10.07 24.64
C LYS A 65 -3.56 11.13 24.72
N SER A 66 -2.56 11.03 23.84
CA SER A 66 -1.44 11.98 23.76
C SER A 66 -1.70 13.17 22.82
N SER A 67 -2.72 13.08 21.98
CA SER A 67 -3.14 14.14 21.06
C SER A 67 -4.67 14.33 21.12
N PRO A 68 -5.15 14.94 22.24
CA PRO A 68 -6.59 15.05 22.50
C PRO A 68 -7.31 16.00 21.54
N PHE A 69 -6.58 16.88 20.85
CA PHE A 69 -7.11 17.80 19.85
C PHE A 69 -6.97 17.27 18.40
N GLY A 70 -6.51 16.02 18.25
CA GLY A 70 -6.20 15.40 16.97
C GLY A 70 -4.74 15.62 16.53
N SER A 71 -4.28 14.74 15.63
CA SER A 71 -2.98 14.88 14.95
C SER A 71 -3.06 15.99 13.90
N ILE A 72 -1.95 16.71 13.69
CA ILE A 72 -1.82 17.75 12.67
C ILE A 72 -0.94 17.31 11.49
N ASP A 73 -0.34 16.14 11.61
CA ASP A 73 0.58 15.60 10.61
C ASP A 73 -0.20 14.97 9.45
N HIS A 74 0.28 15.21 8.24
CA HIS A 74 -0.24 14.54 7.05
C HIS A 74 0.17 13.06 7.04
N PRO A 75 -0.74 12.12 6.74
CA PRO A 75 -0.42 10.69 6.72
C PRO A 75 0.73 10.35 5.76
N PHE A 76 1.69 9.62 6.27
CA PHE A 76 2.82 9.15 5.48
C PHE A 76 2.38 8.10 4.46
N ASN A 77 2.82 8.24 3.22
CA ASN A 77 2.57 7.27 2.16
C ASN A 77 3.77 6.31 2.02
N PRO A 78 3.70 5.07 2.55
CA PRO A 78 4.85 4.17 2.59
C PRO A 78 5.35 3.75 1.21
N LEU A 79 4.43 3.52 0.26
CA LEU A 79 4.79 3.08 -1.08
C LEU A 79 5.45 4.20 -1.88
N ALA A 80 4.98 5.45 -1.72
CA ALA A 80 5.62 6.59 -2.34
C ALA A 80 7.03 6.83 -1.80
N LEU A 81 7.27 6.57 -0.51
CA LEU A 81 8.62 6.57 0.06
C LEU A 81 9.48 5.48 -0.57
N ALA A 82 8.97 4.25 -0.66
CA ALA A 82 9.69 3.12 -1.23
C ALA A 82 10.08 3.39 -2.70
N MET A 83 9.15 3.96 -3.49
CA MET A 83 9.44 4.43 -4.86
C MET A 83 10.53 5.50 -4.88
N GLY A 84 10.45 6.50 -4.00
CA GLY A 84 11.45 7.57 -3.90
C GLY A 84 12.82 7.10 -3.41
N ALA A 85 12.90 5.92 -2.79
CA ALA A 85 14.12 5.26 -2.37
C ALA A 85 14.65 4.24 -3.40
N ASP A 86 14.10 4.22 -4.61
CA ASP A 86 14.46 3.31 -5.71
C ASP A 86 14.30 1.82 -5.36
N ALA A 87 13.24 1.47 -4.59
CA ALA A 87 12.93 0.08 -4.32
C ALA A 87 12.58 -0.67 -5.62
N THR A 88 13.06 -1.90 -5.74
CA THR A 88 12.93 -2.72 -6.97
C THR A 88 11.77 -3.72 -6.92
N PHE A 89 11.07 -3.81 -5.80
CA PHE A 89 9.80 -4.52 -5.65
C PHE A 89 8.95 -3.81 -4.60
N ILE A 90 7.76 -3.40 -4.98
CA ILE A 90 6.82 -2.67 -4.13
C ILE A 90 5.44 -3.28 -4.25
N ALA A 91 4.87 -3.71 -3.12
CA ALA A 91 3.55 -4.33 -3.10
C ALA A 91 2.73 -3.89 -1.89
N ARG A 92 1.41 -4.03 -1.98
CA ARG A 92 0.48 -3.86 -0.86
C ARG A 92 -0.48 -5.03 -0.78
N SER A 93 -0.75 -5.46 0.45
CA SER A 93 -1.75 -6.47 0.78
C SER A 93 -2.48 -6.11 2.08
N MET A 94 -3.34 -7.01 2.55
CA MET A 94 -4.07 -6.86 3.80
C MET A 94 -4.15 -8.19 4.54
N ASP A 95 -4.18 -8.15 5.87
CA ASP A 95 -4.27 -9.34 6.74
C ASP A 95 -5.61 -10.10 6.59
N ARG A 96 -6.68 -9.37 6.21
CA ARG A 96 -8.03 -9.91 6.01
C ARG A 96 -8.20 -10.65 4.66
N ASP A 97 -7.16 -10.70 3.82
CA ASP A 97 -7.12 -11.47 2.58
C ASP A 97 -5.90 -12.41 2.55
N PRO A 98 -5.97 -13.55 3.27
CA PRO A 98 -4.82 -14.43 3.43
C PRO A 98 -4.32 -15.06 2.13
N LYS A 99 -5.18 -15.24 1.12
CA LYS A 99 -4.77 -15.76 -0.19
C LYS A 99 -3.93 -14.74 -0.95
N HIS A 100 -4.40 -13.50 -1.04
CA HIS A 100 -3.68 -12.42 -1.67
C HIS A 100 -2.37 -12.12 -0.92
N LEU A 101 -2.40 -12.10 0.42
CA LEU A 101 -1.20 -11.91 1.23
C LEU A 101 -0.16 -13.00 1.00
N GLN A 102 -0.58 -14.28 0.95
CA GLN A 102 0.32 -15.39 0.67
C GLN A 102 0.98 -15.27 -0.71
N GLU A 103 0.23 -14.85 -1.73
CA GLU A 103 0.76 -14.59 -3.06
C GLU A 103 1.82 -13.47 -3.03
N MET A 104 1.53 -12.34 -2.39
CA MET A 104 2.47 -11.22 -2.27
C MET A 104 3.74 -11.61 -1.51
N LEU A 105 3.64 -12.41 -0.46
CA LEU A 105 4.78 -12.93 0.28
C LEU A 105 5.66 -13.84 -0.60
N LEU A 106 5.03 -14.71 -1.39
CA LEU A 106 5.77 -15.60 -2.31
C LEU A 106 6.47 -14.80 -3.42
N ARG A 107 5.81 -13.78 -3.95
CA ARG A 107 6.40 -12.88 -4.95
C ARG A 107 7.55 -12.07 -4.36
N SER A 108 7.41 -11.56 -3.13
CA SER A 108 8.49 -10.90 -2.38
C SER A 108 9.70 -11.81 -2.22
N TYR A 109 9.48 -13.07 -1.82
CA TYR A 109 10.54 -14.07 -1.65
C TYR A 109 11.31 -14.38 -2.95
N ASN A 110 10.60 -14.44 -4.08
CA ASN A 110 11.19 -14.76 -5.38
C ASN A 110 11.93 -13.58 -6.02
N HIS A 111 11.66 -12.34 -5.57
CA HIS A 111 12.34 -11.16 -6.06
C HIS A 111 13.83 -11.18 -5.70
N LYS A 112 14.69 -10.70 -6.59
CA LYS A 112 16.13 -10.53 -6.34
C LYS A 112 16.44 -9.06 -6.10
N GLY A 113 16.70 -8.74 -4.86
CA GLY A 113 16.85 -7.38 -4.35
C GLY A 113 15.97 -7.15 -3.13
N SER A 114 15.82 -5.89 -2.72
CA SER A 114 14.95 -5.53 -1.61
C SER A 114 13.48 -5.52 -2.04
N SER A 115 12.65 -6.36 -1.41
CA SER A 115 11.21 -6.26 -1.54
C SER A 115 10.61 -5.44 -0.40
N PHE A 116 9.64 -4.59 -0.72
CA PHE A 116 8.88 -3.80 0.23
C PHE A 116 7.39 -4.14 0.11
N LEU A 117 6.86 -4.84 1.11
CA LEU A 117 5.46 -5.24 1.19
C LEU A 117 4.78 -4.52 2.36
N GLU A 118 3.87 -3.61 2.05
CA GLU A 118 2.96 -3.01 3.02
C GLU A 118 1.76 -3.93 3.26
N ILE A 119 1.47 -4.22 4.53
CA ILE A 119 0.37 -5.08 4.94
C ILE A 119 -0.57 -4.27 5.82
N TYR A 120 -1.77 -3.97 5.32
CA TYR A 120 -2.81 -3.35 6.13
C TYR A 120 -3.30 -4.32 7.20
N GLN A 121 -3.27 -3.87 8.44
CA GLN A 121 -3.63 -4.67 9.60
C GLN A 121 -4.54 -3.89 10.55
N ASN A 122 -5.57 -4.54 11.06
CA ASN A 122 -6.38 -3.96 12.13
C ASN A 122 -5.66 -4.06 13.48
N CYS A 123 -5.76 -3.01 14.30
CA CYS A 123 -5.35 -3.04 15.70
C CYS A 123 -6.60 -2.98 16.59
N ASN A 124 -7.13 -4.14 16.95
CA ASN A 124 -8.38 -4.28 17.70
C ASN A 124 -8.35 -3.70 19.14
N ILE A 125 -7.22 -3.19 19.60
CA ILE A 125 -7.08 -2.61 20.96
C ILE A 125 -6.98 -1.09 20.91
N PHE A 126 -6.21 -0.52 19.98
CA PHE A 126 -5.91 0.91 19.97
C PHE A 126 -6.42 1.63 18.72
N ASN A 127 -6.75 0.91 17.65
CA ASN A 127 -7.26 1.46 16.40
C ASN A 127 -8.17 0.46 15.70
N ASP A 128 -9.20 0.00 16.43
CA ASP A 128 -10.16 -0.95 15.87
C ASP A 128 -10.96 -0.32 14.74
N GLY A 129 -11.17 -1.09 13.67
CA GLY A 129 -11.76 -0.60 12.43
C GLY A 129 -10.76 0.04 11.46
N ALA A 130 -9.45 0.06 11.76
CA ALA A 130 -8.45 0.52 10.81
C ALA A 130 -8.58 -0.27 9.50
N PHE A 131 -8.69 0.48 8.40
CA PHE A 131 -8.83 -0.09 7.05
C PHE A 131 -10.11 -0.92 6.80
N GLU A 132 -11.12 -0.81 7.68
CA GLU A 132 -12.38 -1.57 7.57
C GLU A 132 -13.02 -1.37 6.18
N ILE A 133 -13.00 -0.15 5.65
CA ILE A 133 -13.54 0.18 4.33
C ILE A 133 -12.94 -0.67 3.19
N PHE A 134 -11.68 -1.13 3.33
CA PHE A 134 -11.00 -1.98 2.34
C PHE A 134 -11.16 -3.48 2.63
N THR A 135 -11.70 -3.85 3.77
CA THR A 135 -11.74 -5.25 4.22
C THR A 135 -13.14 -5.81 4.35
N GLU A 136 -14.15 -4.97 4.57
CA GLU A 136 -15.54 -5.40 4.68
C GLU A 136 -16.15 -5.76 3.31
N LYS A 137 -16.95 -6.82 3.27
CA LYS A 137 -17.53 -7.35 2.03
C LYS A 137 -18.40 -6.34 1.29
N SER A 138 -19.03 -5.42 2.00
CA SER A 138 -19.94 -4.41 1.44
C SER A 138 -19.21 -3.28 0.73
N SER A 139 -18.03 -2.88 1.21
CA SER A 139 -17.27 -1.74 0.71
C SER A 139 -16.06 -2.15 -0.13
N LYS A 140 -15.43 -3.29 0.22
CA LYS A 140 -14.21 -3.76 -0.45
C LYS A 140 -14.25 -3.69 -1.98
N PRO A 141 -15.31 -4.16 -2.69
CA PRO A 141 -15.31 -4.12 -4.15
C PRO A 141 -15.27 -2.71 -4.74
N GLU A 142 -15.85 -1.74 -4.05
CA GLU A 142 -15.89 -0.34 -4.51
C GLU A 142 -14.62 0.44 -4.14
N GLU A 143 -13.98 0.06 -3.04
CA GLU A 143 -12.88 0.82 -2.43
C GLU A 143 -11.50 0.21 -2.70
N THR A 144 -11.45 -0.99 -3.31
CA THR A 144 -10.18 -1.65 -3.64
C THR A 144 -10.01 -1.88 -5.13
N LEU A 145 -8.77 -1.77 -5.58
CA LEU A 145 -8.33 -2.11 -6.93
C LEU A 145 -7.22 -3.15 -6.86
N PHE A 146 -7.50 -4.38 -7.28
CA PHE A 146 -6.49 -5.42 -7.33
C PHE A 146 -5.69 -5.34 -8.63
N LEU A 147 -4.37 -5.21 -8.48
CA LEU A 147 -3.42 -5.07 -9.58
C LEU A 147 -3.01 -6.45 -10.07
N GLU A 148 -3.20 -6.72 -11.35
CA GLU A 148 -2.74 -7.95 -12.01
C GLU A 148 -1.95 -7.59 -13.26
N GLN A 149 -0.76 -8.18 -13.43
CA GLN A 149 0.12 -7.92 -14.58
C GLN A 149 -0.62 -8.13 -15.91
N GLY A 150 -0.59 -7.14 -16.77
CA GLY A 150 -1.19 -7.19 -18.11
C GLY A 150 -2.72 -7.15 -18.12
N LYS A 151 -3.38 -6.81 -17.01
CA LYS A 151 -4.83 -6.63 -16.93
C LYS A 151 -5.23 -5.16 -16.88
N PRO A 152 -6.41 -4.81 -17.41
CA PRO A 152 -6.97 -3.48 -17.24
C PRO A 152 -7.35 -3.24 -15.78
N LEU A 153 -7.22 -1.99 -15.34
CA LEU A 153 -7.60 -1.58 -13.99
C LEU A 153 -9.13 -1.48 -13.88
N ILE A 154 -9.77 -2.56 -13.41
CA ILE A 154 -11.22 -2.70 -13.25
C ILE A 154 -11.54 -2.97 -11.78
N PHE A 155 -12.62 -2.36 -11.27
CA PHE A 155 -13.10 -2.53 -9.91
C PHE A 155 -14.63 -2.36 -9.84
N GLY A 156 -15.19 -2.41 -8.63
CA GLY A 156 -16.63 -2.31 -8.40
C GLY A 156 -17.28 -3.68 -8.23
N THR A 157 -18.43 -3.69 -7.57
CA THR A 157 -19.19 -4.91 -7.24
C THR A 157 -19.56 -5.72 -8.47
N SER A 158 -19.85 -5.04 -9.57
CA SER A 158 -20.21 -5.64 -10.87
C SER A 158 -19.06 -5.60 -11.87
N ALA A 159 -17.83 -5.23 -11.45
CA ALA A 159 -16.69 -4.97 -12.34
C ALA A 159 -17.06 -4.00 -13.49
N ASP A 160 -17.83 -2.99 -13.16
CA ASP A 160 -18.41 -2.01 -14.07
C ASP A 160 -17.67 -0.67 -14.09
N LYS A 161 -16.65 -0.52 -13.25
CA LYS A 161 -15.81 0.67 -13.17
C LYS A 161 -14.40 0.37 -13.61
N GLY A 162 -13.81 1.30 -14.35
CA GLY A 162 -12.44 1.19 -14.79
C GLY A 162 -11.65 2.47 -14.54
N ILE A 163 -10.33 2.37 -14.57
CA ILE A 163 -9.45 3.53 -14.49
C ILE A 163 -8.76 3.72 -15.83
N LYS A 164 -8.85 4.92 -16.37
CA LYS A 164 -8.06 5.38 -17.52
C LYS A 164 -7.15 6.54 -17.12
N LEU A 165 -6.15 6.82 -17.93
CA LEU A 165 -5.31 8.01 -17.77
C LEU A 165 -5.82 9.12 -18.68
N ASP A 166 -6.11 10.28 -18.10
CA ASP A 166 -6.29 11.54 -18.81
C ASP A 166 -4.96 12.33 -18.64
N GLY A 167 -4.08 12.22 -19.64
CA GLY A 167 -2.68 12.61 -19.49
C GLY A 167 -2.00 11.75 -18.42
N PHE A 168 -1.60 12.37 -17.30
CA PHE A 168 -1.02 11.68 -16.13
C PHE A 168 -2.00 11.50 -14.97
N LYS A 169 -3.24 11.95 -15.15
CA LYS A 169 -4.26 11.90 -14.10
C LYS A 169 -5.10 10.63 -14.25
N PRO A 170 -5.14 9.74 -13.24
CA PRO A 170 -6.07 8.63 -13.24
C PRO A 170 -7.51 9.15 -13.03
N VAL A 171 -8.44 8.65 -13.84
CA VAL A 171 -9.86 9.00 -13.75
C VAL A 171 -10.69 7.72 -13.80
N VAL A 172 -11.77 7.70 -13.02
CA VAL A 172 -12.74 6.59 -13.03
C VAL A 172 -13.69 6.78 -14.21
N VAL A 173 -13.98 5.69 -14.91
CA VAL A 173 -14.99 5.63 -15.97
C VAL A 173 -15.96 4.48 -15.73
N ASP A 174 -17.20 4.67 -16.14
CA ASP A 174 -18.27 3.67 -16.06
C ASP A 174 -18.33 2.87 -17.38
N LEU A 175 -18.06 1.57 -17.29
CA LEU A 175 -18.05 0.66 -18.44
C LEU A 175 -19.46 0.40 -19.01
N ASN A 176 -20.50 0.65 -18.23
CA ASN A 176 -21.88 0.57 -18.70
C ASN A 176 -22.33 1.82 -19.47
N ASN A 177 -21.52 2.89 -19.46
CA ASN A 177 -21.87 4.19 -20.02
C ASN A 177 -20.95 4.63 -21.17
N GLY A 178 -20.77 3.73 -22.16
CA GLY A 178 -20.07 4.05 -23.41
C GLY A 178 -18.55 3.97 -23.38
N HIS A 179 -17.96 3.49 -22.30
CA HIS A 179 -16.53 3.20 -22.22
C HIS A 179 -16.24 1.71 -22.43
N SER A 180 -15.09 1.39 -23.04
CA SER A 180 -14.65 0.01 -23.27
C SER A 180 -13.38 -0.33 -22.47
N ALA A 181 -13.15 -1.62 -22.27
CA ALA A 181 -11.96 -2.08 -21.58
C ALA A 181 -10.64 -1.69 -22.30
N ASP A 182 -10.70 -1.46 -23.61
CA ASP A 182 -9.52 -1.09 -24.41
C ASP A 182 -9.04 0.36 -24.14
N GLU A 183 -9.90 1.19 -23.56
CA GLU A 183 -9.54 2.56 -23.13
C GLU A 183 -8.86 2.60 -21.76
N LEU A 184 -8.92 1.49 -21.02
CA LEU A 184 -8.46 1.47 -19.65
C LEU A 184 -6.94 1.40 -19.54
N TRP A 185 -6.45 1.88 -18.42
CA TRP A 185 -5.06 1.71 -18.03
C TRP A 185 -4.74 0.24 -17.81
N MET A 186 -3.84 -0.30 -18.64
CA MET A 186 -3.28 -1.63 -18.48
C MET A 186 -2.16 -1.60 -17.44
N HIS A 187 -2.27 -2.46 -16.43
CA HIS A 187 -1.23 -2.58 -15.41
C HIS A 187 0.03 -3.24 -15.98
N ASP A 188 1.17 -2.63 -15.71
CA ASP A 188 2.48 -3.15 -16.05
C ASP A 188 3.44 -2.93 -14.87
N GLU A 189 3.82 -4.02 -14.24
CA GLU A 189 4.70 -4.02 -13.06
C GLU A 189 6.14 -3.57 -13.38
N ALA A 190 6.53 -3.54 -14.67
CA ALA A 190 7.83 -3.05 -15.10
C ALA A 190 7.84 -1.55 -15.47
N ASP A 191 6.67 -0.89 -15.48
CA ASP A 191 6.55 0.52 -15.82
C ASP A 191 6.66 1.40 -14.56
N ILE A 192 7.88 1.89 -14.29
CA ILE A 192 8.16 2.73 -13.12
C ILE A 192 7.35 4.04 -13.11
N TYR A 193 7.02 4.61 -14.26
CA TYR A 193 6.25 5.85 -14.34
C TYR A 193 4.79 5.64 -13.93
N LYS A 194 4.20 4.56 -14.43
CA LYS A 194 2.85 4.15 -14.02
C LYS A 194 2.82 3.74 -12.55
N ALA A 195 3.83 3.02 -12.06
CA ALA A 195 3.95 2.66 -10.66
C ALA A 195 3.99 3.90 -9.75
N GLN A 196 4.69 4.97 -10.15
CA GLN A 196 4.69 6.24 -9.42
C GLN A 196 3.29 6.87 -9.33
N ILE A 197 2.52 6.83 -10.41
CA ILE A 197 1.14 7.32 -10.40
C ILE A 197 0.29 6.45 -9.46
N LEU A 198 0.40 5.12 -9.55
CA LEU A 198 -0.34 4.19 -8.69
C LEU A 198 -0.07 4.42 -7.20
N THR A 199 1.19 4.67 -6.81
CA THR A 199 1.52 4.93 -5.41
C THR A 199 0.89 6.23 -4.89
N ARG A 200 0.50 7.17 -5.78
CA ARG A 200 -0.19 8.40 -5.41
C ARG A 200 -1.70 8.25 -5.28
N ILE A 201 -2.28 7.12 -5.67
CA ILE A 201 -3.67 6.77 -5.36
C ILE A 201 -3.72 6.38 -3.88
N PHE A 202 -3.72 7.38 -3.02
CA PHE A 202 -3.59 7.27 -1.56
C PHE A 202 -4.58 8.17 -0.82
N ASP A 203 -5.46 8.84 -1.55
CA ASP A 203 -6.40 9.80 -0.97
C ASP A 203 -7.38 9.14 0.01
N ASN A 204 -7.91 9.95 0.91
CA ASN A 204 -8.94 9.50 1.83
C ASN A 204 -10.21 9.12 1.04
N PRO A 205 -10.76 7.90 1.23
CA PRO A 205 -11.98 7.45 0.56
C PRO A 205 -13.20 8.33 0.80
N ALA A 206 -13.22 9.12 1.88
CA ALA A 206 -14.30 10.07 2.16
C ALA A 206 -14.27 11.32 1.26
N THR A 207 -13.20 11.52 0.47
CA THR A 207 -13.09 12.65 -0.45
C THR A 207 -13.90 12.38 -1.72
N GLU A 208 -14.71 13.32 -2.14
CA GLU A 208 -15.49 13.22 -3.38
C GLU A 208 -14.56 12.96 -4.59
N GLY A 209 -14.94 11.98 -5.41
CA GLY A 209 -14.16 11.58 -6.59
C GLY A 209 -12.87 10.84 -6.26
N HIS A 210 -12.74 10.25 -5.06
CA HIS A 210 -11.60 9.41 -4.70
C HIS A 210 -11.46 8.21 -5.64
N LEU A 211 -10.22 7.73 -5.75
CA LEU A 211 -9.88 6.53 -6.49
C LEU A 211 -9.82 5.32 -5.53
N PRO A 212 -10.17 4.11 -5.99
CA PRO A 212 -10.05 2.92 -5.16
C PRO A 212 -8.59 2.65 -4.78
N ARG A 213 -8.35 2.16 -3.58
CA ARG A 213 -7.01 1.86 -3.07
C ARG A 213 -6.38 0.69 -3.82
N PRO A 214 -5.21 0.85 -4.46
CA PRO A 214 -4.56 -0.26 -5.16
C PRO A 214 -3.93 -1.27 -4.19
N PHE A 215 -4.10 -2.57 -4.50
CA PHE A 215 -3.49 -3.72 -3.84
C PHE A 215 -2.86 -4.63 -4.90
N GLY A 216 -1.72 -5.23 -4.60
CA GLY A 216 -0.96 -6.06 -5.52
C GLY A 216 0.47 -5.56 -5.64
N VAL A 217 1.15 -5.95 -6.71
CA VAL A 217 2.48 -5.46 -7.04
C VAL A 217 2.37 -4.20 -7.88
N PHE A 218 3.04 -3.14 -7.43
CA PHE A 218 3.10 -1.85 -8.11
C PHE A 218 4.26 -1.77 -9.08
N TYR A 219 5.42 -2.38 -8.68
CA TYR A 219 6.67 -2.37 -9.43
C TYR A 219 7.59 -3.54 -9.02
#